data_eec7f4e36d69b36142a65e0af32e62db
#
_entry.id   eec7f4e36d69b36142a65e0af32e62db
#
_cell.length_a   1.000
_cell.length_b   1.000
_cell.length_c   1.000
_cell.angle_alpha   90.00
_cell.angle_beta   90.00
_cell.angle_gamma   90.00
#
_symmetry.space_group_name_H-M   'P 1'
#
loop_
_entity.id
_entity.type
_entity.pdbx_description
1 polymer ?
#
loop_
_entity_poly.entity_id
_entity_poly.type
_entity_poly.pdbx_seq_one_letter_code
_entity_poly.pdbx_strand_id
1 'polypeptide(L)'
;MSFIKRIYLFILFSAIGIMTLSANDNGSIKFSHISLNNGLSQSTVFSIAQDKRGNMWFATYDGVNKFDGYDFTIYQHDASDPHSIANDIARTVMTDSQGRIWIGTRDGLSWYNEEKDLFRNFFYKKNGKNTQVNGIAEINPEQLLISSQEGLLLFNVKDTCFIDNKLSTEMHQLKASTISRQGENIYIG
;
A
#
# COMPACT_ATOMS: atom_id res chain seq x y z
N MET A 1 63.65 27.70 -6.58
CA MET A 1 62.63 27.17 -7.50
C MET A 1 62.02 28.32 -8.26
N SER A 2 62.25 28.44 -9.59
CA SER A 2 61.91 29.66 -10.35
C SER A 2 60.38 29.88 -10.38
N PHE A 3 60.00 31.13 -10.42
CA PHE A 3 58.60 31.59 -10.46
C PHE A 3 57.79 30.89 -11.54
N ILE A 4 58.39 30.57 -12.65
CA ILE A 4 57.83 29.84 -13.79
C ILE A 4 57.40 28.40 -13.38
N LYS A 5 58.18 27.65 -12.59
CA LYS A 5 57.81 26.31 -12.10
C LYS A 5 56.60 26.32 -11.18
N ARG A 6 56.41 27.41 -10.41
CA ARG A 6 55.21 27.55 -9.56
C ARG A 6 53.93 27.78 -10.37
N ILE A 7 54.04 28.54 -11.48
CA ILE A 7 52.91 28.79 -12.37
C ILE A 7 52.51 27.51 -13.10
N TYR A 8 53.48 26.71 -13.61
CA TYR A 8 53.18 25.43 -14.24
C TYR A 8 52.54 24.42 -13.27
N LEU A 9 52.94 24.40 -12.00
CA LEU A 9 52.35 23.54 -10.99
C LEU A 9 50.90 23.95 -10.68
N PHE A 10 50.61 25.26 -10.66
CA PHE A 10 49.24 25.76 -10.43
C PHE A 10 48.32 25.46 -11.62
N ILE A 11 48.80 25.59 -12.86
CA ILE A 11 48.04 25.25 -14.07
C ILE A 11 47.78 23.74 -14.14
N LEU A 12 48.76 22.91 -13.78
CA LEU A 12 48.59 21.46 -13.73
C LEU A 12 47.57 21.02 -12.69
N PHE A 13 47.58 21.64 -11.51
CA PHE A 13 46.61 21.36 -10.43
C PHE A 13 45.17 21.82 -10.78
N SER A 14 45.04 22.95 -11.48
CA SER A 14 43.72 23.43 -11.95
C SER A 14 43.17 22.55 -13.09
N ALA A 15 44.02 22.00 -13.96
CA ALA A 15 43.59 21.12 -15.03
C ALA A 15 43.13 19.74 -14.51
N ILE A 16 43.72 19.24 -13.42
CA ILE A 16 43.30 17.99 -12.76
C ILE A 16 41.99 18.17 -12.04
N GLY A 17 41.71 19.36 -11.48
CA GLY A 17 40.46 19.68 -10.79
C GLY A 17 39.21 19.75 -11.69
N ILE A 18 39.40 19.93 -13.01
CA ILE A 18 38.30 20.06 -13.98
C ILE A 18 37.85 18.70 -14.53
N MET A 19 38.68 17.66 -14.41
CA MET A 19 38.38 16.33 -14.97
C MET A 19 37.48 15.42 -14.09
N THR A 20 37.05 15.88 -12.93
CA THR A 20 36.27 15.03 -11.99
C THR A 20 34.77 15.36 -11.92
N LEU A 21 34.27 16.23 -12.79
CA LEU A 21 32.82 16.59 -12.78
C LEU A 21 32.13 16.21 -14.09
N SER A 22 32.13 14.95 -14.44
CA SER A 22 31.22 14.40 -15.46
C SER A 22 30.93 12.94 -15.18
N ALA A 23 30.45 12.65 -13.96
CA ALA A 23 29.62 11.49 -13.76
C ALA A 23 28.18 11.91 -14.15
N ASN A 24 27.92 11.96 -15.44
CA ASN A 24 26.56 11.89 -15.96
C ASN A 24 26.11 10.45 -15.69
N ASP A 25 25.63 10.21 -14.48
CA ASP A 25 24.85 9.01 -14.20
C ASP A 25 23.53 9.19 -14.98
N ASN A 26 23.55 8.80 -16.24
CA ASN A 26 22.35 8.53 -17.00
C ASN A 26 21.71 7.33 -16.30
N GLY A 27 21.03 7.61 -15.18
CA GLY A 27 20.33 6.62 -14.38
C GLY A 27 19.40 5.82 -15.27
N SER A 28 19.92 4.73 -15.83
CA SER A 28 19.09 3.79 -16.57
C SER A 28 18.10 3.22 -15.58
N ILE A 29 16.81 3.54 -15.76
CA ILE A 29 15.73 2.94 -14.98
C ILE A 29 15.79 1.44 -15.24
N LYS A 30 16.12 0.67 -14.22
CA LYS A 30 16.10 -0.80 -14.28
C LYS A 30 14.76 -1.27 -13.77
N PHE A 31 14.09 -2.10 -14.54
CA PHE A 31 12.87 -2.79 -14.15
C PHE A 31 13.22 -4.23 -13.73
N SER A 32 12.69 -4.64 -12.58
CA SER A 32 12.71 -6.04 -12.16
C SER A 32 11.30 -6.59 -12.27
N HIS A 33 11.16 -7.78 -12.83
CA HIS A 33 9.87 -8.46 -12.94
C HIS A 33 9.68 -9.37 -11.74
N ILE A 34 8.60 -9.17 -11.00
CA ILE A 34 8.17 -10.04 -9.90
C ILE A 34 7.04 -10.94 -10.41
N SER A 35 7.16 -12.23 -10.20
CA SER A 35 6.24 -13.24 -10.69
C SER A 35 6.05 -14.37 -9.68
N LEU A 36 5.25 -15.38 -10.04
CA LEU A 36 5.09 -16.61 -9.26
C LEU A 36 6.43 -17.31 -8.99
N ASN A 37 7.36 -17.23 -9.93
CA ASN A 37 8.71 -17.83 -9.78
C ASN A 37 9.54 -17.15 -8.69
N ASN A 38 9.17 -15.94 -8.29
CA ASN A 38 9.82 -15.19 -7.23
C ASN A 38 9.11 -15.36 -5.87
N GLY A 39 8.04 -16.14 -5.80
CA GLY A 39 7.29 -16.41 -4.57
C GLY A 39 5.98 -15.65 -4.40
N LEU A 40 5.54 -14.88 -5.39
CA LEU A 40 4.20 -14.28 -5.39
C LEU A 40 3.12 -15.39 -5.44
N SER A 41 2.10 -15.32 -4.58
CA SER A 41 1.06 -16.35 -4.50
C SER A 41 0.21 -16.45 -5.77
N GLN A 42 -0.05 -15.31 -6.43
CA GLN A 42 -0.94 -15.24 -7.59
C GLN A 42 -0.55 -14.06 -8.51
N SER A 43 -0.59 -14.29 -9.82
CA SER A 43 -0.18 -13.28 -10.82
C SER A 43 -1.14 -12.09 -10.96
N THR A 44 -2.41 -12.24 -10.53
CA THR A 44 -3.38 -11.15 -10.54
C THR A 44 -3.23 -10.30 -9.30
N VAL A 45 -2.58 -9.16 -9.43
CA VAL A 45 -2.42 -8.16 -8.38
C VAL A 45 -3.44 -7.05 -8.58
N PHE A 46 -4.31 -6.81 -7.60
CA PHE A 46 -5.34 -5.77 -7.65
C PHE A 46 -4.86 -4.42 -7.10
N SER A 47 -4.00 -4.46 -6.08
CA SER A 47 -3.53 -3.26 -5.39
C SER A 47 -2.16 -3.49 -4.79
N ILE A 48 -1.37 -2.42 -4.69
CA ILE A 48 -0.03 -2.43 -4.12
C ILE A 48 0.08 -1.25 -3.15
N ALA A 49 0.69 -1.48 -1.99
CA ALA A 49 1.03 -0.44 -1.03
C ALA A 49 2.43 -0.68 -0.46
N GLN A 50 3.06 0.37 0.04
CA GLN A 50 4.32 0.29 0.77
C GLN A 50 4.10 0.62 2.23
N ASP A 51 4.67 -0.16 3.14
CA ASP A 51 4.64 0.13 4.56
C ASP A 51 5.77 1.09 4.98
N LYS A 52 5.77 1.52 6.24
CA LYS A 52 6.79 2.45 6.78
C LYS A 52 8.19 1.86 6.86
N ARG A 53 8.33 0.53 6.80
CA ARG A 53 9.62 -0.17 6.77
C ARG A 53 10.16 -0.38 5.37
N GLY A 54 9.38 -0.02 4.35
CA GLY A 54 9.72 -0.20 2.94
C GLY A 54 9.27 -1.51 2.34
N ASN A 55 8.61 -2.41 3.11
CA ASN A 55 8.05 -3.63 2.55
C ASN A 55 6.91 -3.30 1.59
N MET A 56 6.82 -4.06 0.51
CA MET A 56 5.75 -3.96 -0.47
C MET A 56 4.65 -4.97 -0.18
N TRP A 57 3.41 -4.50 -0.19
CA TRP A 57 2.22 -5.31 0.04
C TRP A 57 1.43 -5.43 -1.25
N PHE A 58 1.06 -6.66 -1.61
CA PHE A 58 0.33 -6.97 -2.83
C PHE A 58 -0.99 -7.67 -2.47
N ALA A 59 -2.11 -7.04 -2.80
CA ALA A 59 -3.43 -7.66 -2.71
C ALA A 59 -3.67 -8.49 -3.97
N THR A 60 -3.94 -9.78 -3.80
CA THR A 60 -4.09 -10.74 -4.91
C THR A 60 -5.38 -11.55 -4.81
N TYR A 61 -5.62 -12.41 -5.81
CA TYR A 61 -6.71 -13.38 -5.78
C TYR A 61 -6.49 -14.51 -4.77
N ASP A 62 -5.25 -14.67 -4.29
CA ASP A 62 -4.85 -15.75 -3.39
C ASP A 62 -4.05 -15.19 -2.21
N GLY A 63 -4.77 -14.42 -1.38
CA GLY A 63 -4.25 -13.80 -0.19
C GLY A 63 -3.56 -12.45 -0.42
N VAL A 64 -2.85 -12.02 0.60
CA VAL A 64 -1.99 -10.84 0.61
C VAL A 64 -0.54 -11.27 0.73
N ASN A 65 0.30 -10.67 -0.10
CA ASN A 65 1.73 -10.96 -0.13
C ASN A 65 2.50 -9.76 0.39
N LYS A 66 3.39 -9.97 1.35
CA LYS A 66 4.34 -8.99 1.86
C LYS A 66 5.73 -9.35 1.33
N PHE A 67 6.39 -8.40 0.68
CA PHE A 67 7.73 -8.55 0.13
C PHE A 67 8.69 -7.59 0.83
N ASP A 68 9.75 -8.12 1.41
CA ASP A 68 10.73 -7.34 2.17
C ASP A 68 11.94 -6.87 1.33
N GLY A 69 11.91 -7.15 0.02
CA GLY A 69 13.00 -6.91 -0.91
C GLY A 69 13.75 -8.18 -1.29
N TYR A 70 13.55 -9.28 -0.57
CA TYR A 70 14.20 -10.57 -0.78
C TYR A 70 13.19 -11.70 -0.88
N ASP A 71 12.31 -11.84 0.12
CA ASP A 71 11.38 -12.95 0.25
C ASP A 71 9.92 -12.47 0.37
N PHE A 72 9.01 -13.37 -0.01
CA PHE A 72 7.58 -13.19 0.16
C PHE A 72 7.08 -13.90 1.42
N THR A 73 6.31 -13.19 2.25
CA THR A 73 5.42 -13.77 3.24
C THR A 73 4.00 -13.72 2.69
N ILE A 74 3.35 -14.88 2.61
CA ILE A 74 2.00 -15.01 2.07
C ILE A 74 1.02 -15.19 3.23
N TYR A 75 -0.02 -14.36 3.26
CA TYR A 75 -1.11 -14.43 4.23
C TYR A 75 -2.39 -14.86 3.53
N GLN A 76 -2.93 -15.99 3.95
CA GLN A 76 -4.17 -16.58 3.43
C GLN A 76 -5.20 -16.71 4.55
N HIS A 77 -6.47 -16.88 4.17
CA HIS A 77 -7.55 -17.14 5.09
C HIS A 77 -7.50 -18.56 5.62
N ASP A 78 -7.58 -18.71 6.93
CA ASP A 78 -7.76 -19.99 7.61
C ASP A 78 -9.03 -19.93 8.46
N ALA A 79 -10.02 -20.73 8.12
CA ALA A 79 -11.30 -20.77 8.84
C ALA A 79 -11.15 -21.22 10.30
N SER A 80 -10.05 -21.87 10.66
CA SER A 80 -9.73 -22.30 12.02
C SER A 80 -8.99 -21.23 12.83
N ASP A 81 -8.40 -20.22 12.15
CA ASP A 81 -7.68 -19.12 12.78
C ASP A 81 -8.45 -17.78 12.62
N PRO A 82 -9.08 -17.27 13.68
CA PRO A 82 -9.79 -15.99 13.66
C PRO A 82 -8.86 -14.78 13.42
N HIS A 83 -7.55 -14.99 13.48
CA HIS A 83 -6.53 -13.96 13.25
C HIS A 83 -5.90 -14.05 11.86
N SER A 84 -6.33 -14.96 11.02
CA SER A 84 -6.00 -14.94 9.59
C SER A 84 -6.73 -13.81 8.88
N ILE A 85 -6.36 -13.49 7.64
CA ILE A 85 -7.07 -12.50 6.81
C ILE A 85 -8.54 -12.91 6.58
N ALA A 86 -9.45 -11.94 6.42
CA ALA A 86 -10.89 -12.20 6.33
C ALA A 86 -11.30 -13.09 5.14
N ASN A 87 -10.59 -13.01 4.01
CA ASN A 87 -10.81 -13.84 2.82
C ASN A 87 -9.57 -13.80 1.92
N ASP A 88 -9.29 -14.87 1.16
CA ASP A 88 -8.16 -14.96 0.23
C ASP A 88 -8.24 -13.94 -0.92
N ILE A 89 -9.44 -13.57 -1.34
CA ILE A 89 -9.60 -12.57 -2.40
C ILE A 89 -9.41 -11.18 -1.80
N ALA A 90 -8.16 -10.71 -1.80
CA ALA A 90 -7.82 -9.35 -1.40
C ALA A 90 -7.94 -8.41 -2.61
N ARG A 91 -8.76 -7.38 -2.47
CA ARG A 91 -9.08 -6.41 -3.54
C ARG A 91 -8.27 -5.14 -3.46
N THR A 92 -7.93 -4.73 -2.26
CA THR A 92 -7.19 -3.48 -2.03
C THR A 92 -6.31 -3.61 -0.81
N VAL A 93 -5.19 -2.93 -0.83
CA VAL A 93 -4.31 -2.73 0.32
C VAL A 93 -3.93 -1.27 0.40
N MET A 94 -3.92 -0.71 1.60
CA MET A 94 -3.59 0.69 1.85
C MET A 94 -2.78 0.82 3.13
N THR A 95 -1.79 1.71 3.10
CA THR A 95 -1.09 2.19 4.29
C THR A 95 -1.66 3.54 4.68
N ASP A 96 -2.14 3.68 5.91
CA ASP A 96 -2.65 4.95 6.41
C ASP A 96 -1.53 5.88 6.94
N SER A 97 -1.88 7.10 7.30
CA SER A 97 -0.93 8.12 7.80
C SER A 97 -0.21 7.70 9.08
N GLN A 98 -0.79 6.79 9.86
CA GLN A 98 -0.17 6.20 11.06
C GLN A 98 0.71 5.00 10.73
N GLY A 99 0.70 4.51 9.47
CA GLY A 99 1.46 3.35 8.99
C GLY A 99 0.78 2.01 9.24
N ARG A 100 -0.50 2.01 9.54
CA ARG A 100 -1.30 0.79 9.66
C ARG A 100 -1.62 0.26 8.27
N ILE A 101 -1.53 -1.06 8.10
CA ILE A 101 -1.87 -1.72 6.84
C ILE A 101 -3.32 -2.21 6.91
N TRP A 102 -4.12 -1.71 5.98
CA TRP A 102 -5.52 -2.05 5.81
C TRP A 102 -5.72 -2.83 4.53
N ILE A 103 -6.46 -3.91 4.60
CA ILE A 103 -6.73 -4.79 3.47
C ILE A 103 -8.25 -4.93 3.31
N GLY A 104 -8.73 -4.59 2.12
CA GLY A 104 -10.11 -4.86 1.73
C GLY A 104 -10.19 -6.21 1.02
N THR A 105 -11.07 -7.08 1.52
CA THR A 105 -11.27 -8.42 0.98
C THR A 105 -12.70 -8.62 0.49
N ARG A 106 -12.96 -9.78 -0.11
CA ARG A 106 -14.30 -10.19 -0.51
C ARG A 106 -15.29 -10.23 0.65
N ASP A 107 -14.83 -10.51 1.87
CA ASP A 107 -15.70 -10.71 3.03
C ASP A 107 -15.57 -9.64 4.12
N GLY A 108 -14.78 -8.58 3.90
CA GLY A 108 -14.66 -7.49 4.87
C GLY A 108 -13.35 -6.75 4.82
N LEU A 109 -13.12 -5.98 5.88
CA LEU A 109 -11.93 -5.18 6.12
C LEU A 109 -11.03 -5.89 7.13
N SER A 110 -9.73 -6.01 6.82
CA SER A 110 -8.71 -6.54 7.72
C SER A 110 -7.67 -5.49 8.03
N TRP A 111 -7.24 -5.42 9.30
CA TRP A 111 -6.11 -4.63 9.75
C TRP A 111 -4.99 -5.56 10.18
N TYR A 112 -3.79 -5.36 9.63
CA TYR A 112 -2.59 -6.10 10.00
C TYR A 112 -1.94 -5.50 11.24
N ASN A 113 -1.78 -6.31 12.28
CA ASN A 113 -1.01 -5.98 13.48
C ASN A 113 0.42 -6.51 13.32
N GLU A 114 1.35 -5.58 13.10
CA GLU A 114 2.75 -5.92 12.84
C GLU A 114 3.48 -6.52 14.05
N GLU A 115 3.14 -6.09 15.28
CA GLU A 115 3.80 -6.60 16.49
C GLU A 115 3.49 -8.07 16.75
N LYS A 116 2.31 -8.50 16.36
CA LYS A 116 1.80 -9.87 16.61
C LYS A 116 1.82 -10.75 15.37
N ASP A 117 2.10 -10.16 14.20
CA ASP A 117 2.02 -10.81 12.88
C ASP A 117 0.67 -11.48 12.64
N LEU A 118 -0.42 -10.77 12.90
CA LEU A 118 -1.78 -11.28 12.77
C LEU A 118 -2.75 -10.21 12.27
N PHE A 119 -3.95 -10.65 11.85
CA PHE A 119 -5.00 -9.76 11.38
C PHE A 119 -6.12 -9.62 12.42
N ARG A 120 -6.75 -8.46 12.39
CA ARG A 120 -8.04 -8.20 13.03
C ARG A 120 -9.05 -7.87 11.94
N ASN A 121 -10.15 -8.60 11.93
CA ASN A 121 -11.15 -8.52 10.87
C ASN A 121 -12.41 -7.77 11.33
N PHE A 122 -12.97 -6.98 10.41
CA PHE A 122 -14.17 -6.15 10.63
C PHE A 122 -15.16 -6.43 9.49
N PHE A 123 -16.39 -6.76 9.87
CA PHE A 123 -17.41 -7.18 8.92
C PHE A 123 -18.58 -6.20 8.93
N TYR A 124 -18.91 -5.64 7.78
CA TYR A 124 -20.18 -4.98 7.56
C TYR A 124 -21.15 -5.99 6.95
N LYS A 125 -22.28 -6.21 7.63
CA LYS A 125 -23.28 -7.20 7.19
C LYS A 125 -24.53 -6.51 6.67
N LYS A 126 -24.95 -6.91 5.48
CA LYS A 126 -26.24 -6.55 4.91
C LYS A 126 -26.98 -7.80 4.51
N ASN A 127 -28.24 -7.93 4.93
CA ASN A 127 -29.05 -9.13 4.67
C ASN A 127 -28.38 -10.44 5.12
N GLY A 128 -27.64 -10.41 6.23
CA GLY A 128 -26.94 -11.56 6.80
C GLY A 128 -25.65 -11.97 6.08
N LYS A 129 -25.25 -11.26 5.02
CA LYS A 129 -24.01 -11.52 4.27
C LYS A 129 -22.98 -10.47 4.56
N ASN A 130 -21.71 -10.87 4.63
CA ASN A 130 -20.57 -9.97 4.66
C ASN A 130 -20.48 -9.18 3.35
N THR A 131 -19.96 -7.96 3.44
CA THR A 131 -19.84 -7.06 2.29
C THR A 131 -18.40 -7.01 1.79
N GLN A 132 -18.25 -7.16 0.47
CA GLN A 132 -16.97 -7.00 -0.20
C GLN A 132 -16.48 -5.55 -0.11
N VAL A 133 -15.20 -5.38 0.21
CA VAL A 133 -14.48 -4.11 0.22
C VAL A 133 -13.64 -3.99 -1.05
N ASN A 134 -13.90 -2.97 -1.88
CA ASN A 134 -13.23 -2.75 -3.16
C ASN A 134 -12.10 -1.73 -3.08
N GLY A 135 -12.24 -0.73 -2.21
CA GLY A 135 -11.26 0.34 -2.03
C GLY A 135 -11.32 0.94 -0.64
N ILE A 136 -10.21 1.51 -0.21
CA ILE A 136 -10.03 2.14 1.10
C ILE A 136 -9.32 3.47 0.89
N ALA A 137 -9.84 4.54 1.50
CA ALA A 137 -9.17 5.84 1.56
C ALA A 137 -9.23 6.42 2.97
N GLU A 138 -8.13 6.95 3.45
CA GLU A 138 -8.09 7.66 4.72
C GLU A 138 -8.71 9.06 4.56
N ILE A 139 -9.75 9.37 5.32
CA ILE A 139 -10.29 10.74 5.44
C ILE A 139 -9.42 11.52 6.42
N ASN A 140 -9.19 10.94 7.58
CA ASN A 140 -8.31 11.43 8.64
C ASN A 140 -7.82 10.24 9.48
N PRO A 141 -6.88 10.41 10.44
CA PRO A 141 -6.30 9.31 11.20
C PRO A 141 -7.29 8.44 11.99
N GLU A 142 -8.51 8.91 12.18
CA GLU A 142 -9.57 8.21 12.91
C GLU A 142 -10.68 7.66 12.00
N GLN A 143 -10.67 7.99 10.70
CA GLN A 143 -11.77 7.64 9.79
C GLN A 143 -11.28 7.19 8.42
N LEU A 144 -11.82 6.06 7.97
CA LEU A 144 -11.64 5.54 6.62
C LEU A 144 -12.96 5.64 5.84
N LEU A 145 -12.86 6.00 4.57
CA LEU A 145 -13.90 5.82 3.58
C LEU A 145 -13.66 4.49 2.87
N ILE A 146 -14.69 3.66 2.83
CA ILE A 146 -14.64 2.32 2.25
C ILE A 146 -15.58 2.29 1.05
N SER A 147 -15.09 1.93 -0.12
CA SER A 147 -15.95 1.53 -1.22
C SER A 147 -16.28 0.05 -1.11
N SER A 148 -17.56 -0.26 -1.16
CA SER A 148 -18.03 -1.62 -0.99
C SER A 148 -19.05 -2.00 -2.05
N GLN A 149 -19.40 -3.28 -2.12
CA GLN A 149 -20.49 -3.78 -2.97
C GLN A 149 -21.84 -3.13 -2.62
N GLU A 150 -21.99 -2.68 -1.37
CA GLU A 150 -23.22 -2.07 -0.85
C GLU A 150 -23.24 -0.53 -0.96
N GLY A 151 -22.18 0.06 -1.49
CA GLY A 151 -21.96 1.50 -1.59
C GLY A 151 -20.81 1.98 -0.72
N LEU A 152 -20.77 3.28 -0.45
CA LEU A 152 -19.75 3.87 0.40
C LEU A 152 -20.10 3.68 1.87
N LEU A 153 -19.12 3.27 2.66
CA LEU A 153 -19.22 3.08 4.11
C LEU A 153 -18.15 3.91 4.82
N LEU A 154 -18.44 4.35 6.02
CA LEU A 154 -17.46 4.95 6.93
C LEU A 154 -17.02 3.94 7.98
N PHE A 155 -15.74 3.92 8.28
CA PHE A 155 -15.18 3.11 9.36
C PHE A 155 -14.45 4.01 10.36
N ASN A 156 -14.82 3.88 11.64
CA ASN A 156 -14.14 4.55 12.75
C ASN A 156 -12.98 3.66 13.22
N VAL A 157 -11.78 4.16 13.08
CA VAL A 157 -10.57 3.42 13.42
C VAL A 157 -10.39 3.28 14.93
N LYS A 158 -10.74 4.32 15.70
CA LYS A 158 -10.62 4.32 17.16
C LYS A 158 -11.61 3.33 17.80
N ASP A 159 -12.86 3.39 17.37
CA ASP A 159 -13.91 2.53 17.91
C ASP A 159 -13.96 1.16 17.21
N THR A 160 -13.17 1.01 16.15
CA THR A 160 -13.04 -0.22 15.34
C THR A 160 -14.39 -0.74 14.83
N CYS A 161 -15.23 0.16 14.33
CA CYS A 161 -16.56 -0.18 13.83
C CYS A 161 -16.95 0.63 12.59
N PHE A 162 -17.84 0.05 11.79
CA PHE A 162 -18.52 0.80 10.73
C PHE A 162 -19.51 1.79 11.34
N ILE A 163 -19.58 2.98 10.75
CA ILE A 163 -20.48 4.05 11.19
C ILE A 163 -21.65 4.10 10.23
N ASP A 164 -22.84 3.78 10.73
CA ASP A 164 -24.07 3.97 9.98
C ASP A 164 -24.54 5.44 10.07
N ASN A 165 -25.21 5.94 9.00
CA ASN A 165 -25.94 7.22 8.96
C ASN A 165 -25.11 8.53 8.96
N LYS A 166 -23.80 8.51 8.72
CA LYS A 166 -23.01 9.75 8.53
C LYS A 166 -22.82 10.17 7.06
N LEU A 167 -23.08 9.29 6.12
CA LEU A 167 -23.08 9.61 4.70
C LEU A 167 -24.49 9.95 4.24
N SER A 168 -24.61 10.89 3.28
CA SER A 168 -25.90 11.13 2.64
C SER A 168 -26.40 9.86 1.94
N THR A 169 -27.71 9.74 1.78
CA THR A 169 -28.33 8.59 1.11
C THR A 169 -27.75 8.38 -0.30
N GLU A 170 -27.46 9.48 -0.99
CA GLU A 170 -26.85 9.45 -2.33
C GLU A 170 -25.44 8.88 -2.31
N MET A 171 -24.62 9.30 -1.35
CA MET A 171 -23.24 8.74 -1.18
C MET A 171 -23.28 7.26 -0.78
N HIS A 172 -24.22 6.87 0.08
CA HIS A 172 -24.37 5.46 0.46
C HIS A 172 -24.77 4.55 -0.71
N GLN A 173 -25.44 5.09 -1.74
CA GLN A 173 -25.84 4.33 -2.92
C GLN A 173 -24.76 4.33 -4.02
N LEU A 174 -23.71 5.12 -3.88
CA LEU A 174 -22.62 5.19 -4.83
C LEU A 174 -21.81 3.90 -4.82
N LYS A 175 -21.98 3.10 -5.88
CA LYS A 175 -21.21 1.87 -6.09
C LYS A 175 -19.91 2.23 -6.79
N ALA A 176 -18.86 2.38 -6.01
CA ALA A 176 -17.53 2.66 -6.52
C ALA A 176 -16.70 1.37 -6.62
N SER A 177 -16.02 1.19 -7.74
CA SER A 177 -15.09 0.08 -7.93
C SER A 177 -13.73 0.37 -7.29
N THR A 178 -13.39 1.64 -7.15
CA THR A 178 -12.14 2.11 -6.54
C THR A 178 -12.33 3.45 -5.87
N ILE A 179 -11.52 3.71 -4.87
CA ILE A 179 -11.35 5.04 -4.28
C ILE A 179 -9.87 5.30 -4.05
N SER A 180 -9.47 6.55 -4.23
CA SER A 180 -8.10 6.98 -3.97
C SER A 180 -8.09 8.36 -3.36
N ARG A 181 -7.08 8.65 -2.54
CA ARG A 181 -6.84 9.98 -1.99
C ARG A 181 -5.62 10.60 -2.64
N GLN A 182 -5.75 11.86 -3.06
CA GLN A 182 -4.63 12.66 -3.53
C GLN A 182 -4.68 14.03 -2.86
N GLY A 183 -3.79 14.27 -1.92
CA GLY A 183 -3.82 15.47 -1.07
C GLY A 183 -5.08 15.50 -0.20
N GLU A 184 -5.88 16.57 -0.34
CA GLU A 184 -7.15 16.74 0.38
C GLU A 184 -8.36 16.15 -0.36
N ASN A 185 -8.19 15.74 -1.61
CA ASN A 185 -9.28 15.23 -2.44
C ASN A 185 -9.36 13.71 -2.39
N ILE A 186 -10.59 13.20 -2.37
CA ILE A 186 -10.90 11.78 -2.54
C ILE A 186 -11.61 11.60 -3.88
N TYR A 187 -11.04 10.76 -4.73
CA TYR A 187 -11.58 10.41 -6.04
C TYR A 187 -12.29 9.07 -5.94
N ILE A 188 -13.46 8.99 -6.57
CA ILE A 188 -14.35 7.83 -6.56
C ILE A 188 -14.59 7.43 -8.02
N GLY A 189 -14.32 6.15 -8.38
CA GLY A 189 -14.45 5.63 -9.75
C GLY A 189 -15.13 4.27 -9.82
#